data_304894776d01b302aceaf04f8599f021
#
_entry.id   304894776d01b302aceaf04f8599f021
#
_cell.length_a   1.000
_cell.length_b   1.000
_cell.length_c   1.000
_cell.angle_alpha   90.00
_cell.angle_beta   90.00
_cell.angle_gamma   90.00
#
_symmetry.space_group_name_H-M   'P 1'
#
loop_
_entity.id
_entity.type
_entity.pdbx_description
1 polymer ?
#
loop_
_entity_poly.entity_id
_entity_poly.type
_entity_poly.pdbx_seq_one_letter_code
_entity_poly.pdbx_strand_id
1 'polypeptide(L)'
;MRRLVVGVAIAAAALALALPAVANHTGPQDGNDTEGLLDLRTVRLGHERPLVWTFFTIARWRPRQIYDRGYFVVELDTRGDPSIDYVVLLRSRRQEMLGTLHRVLADGTQAEIAKLQSDKFGGRSAWVALGLRRLLIGPHRASFFWAASSLYTGTQCPTTCIDRAPDQGLVEELLEEPVPSPTPSPSPTPSPSPSPSQSPSATPTTTP
;
A
#
# COMPACT_ATOMS: atom_id res chain seq x y z
N MET A 1 26.90 21.06 -54.82
CA MET A 1 25.85 21.26 -53.77
C MET A 1 25.71 19.95 -53.02
N ARG A 2 26.37 19.84 -51.84
CA ARG A 2 26.29 18.65 -50.96
C ARG A 2 25.21 18.90 -49.90
N ARG A 3 24.16 18.08 -49.90
CA ARG A 3 23.11 18.10 -48.88
C ARG A 3 23.56 17.26 -47.67
N LEU A 4 23.79 17.94 -46.54
CA LEU A 4 24.00 17.32 -45.25
C LEU A 4 22.64 16.80 -44.75
N VAL A 5 22.53 15.50 -44.51
CA VAL A 5 21.40 14.88 -43.82
C VAL A 5 21.80 14.75 -42.35
N VAL A 6 21.20 15.57 -41.52
CA VAL A 6 21.34 15.51 -40.06
C VAL A 6 20.35 14.45 -39.55
N GLY A 7 20.87 13.29 -39.16
CA GLY A 7 20.10 12.25 -38.49
C GLY A 7 19.89 12.61 -37.01
N VAL A 8 18.66 12.88 -36.62
CA VAL A 8 18.28 13.04 -35.24
C VAL A 8 18.02 11.64 -34.66
N ALA A 9 18.92 11.18 -33.81
CA ALA A 9 18.73 9.97 -33.01
C ALA A 9 17.84 10.32 -31.82
N ILE A 10 16.58 9.84 -31.83
CA ILE A 10 15.67 9.92 -30.70
C ILE A 10 16.03 8.76 -29.77
N ALA A 11 16.71 9.08 -28.66
CA ALA A 11 16.91 8.14 -27.56
C ALA A 11 15.57 8.02 -26.79
N ALA A 12 14.83 6.95 -27.03
CA ALA A 12 13.67 6.57 -26.22
C ALA A 12 14.18 6.09 -24.86
N ALA A 13 14.16 6.95 -23.85
CA ALA A 13 14.33 6.54 -22.46
C ALA A 13 13.09 5.75 -22.03
N ALA A 14 13.19 4.43 -22.04
CA ALA A 14 12.20 3.55 -21.44
C ALA A 14 12.23 3.78 -19.92
N LEU A 15 11.30 4.59 -19.42
CA LEU A 15 11.01 4.71 -17.99
C LEU A 15 10.37 3.38 -17.56
N ALA A 16 11.19 2.45 -17.08
CA ALA A 16 10.71 1.26 -16.41
C ALA A 16 10.01 1.71 -15.13
N LEU A 17 8.69 1.81 -15.17
CA LEU A 17 7.87 1.88 -13.97
C LEU A 17 8.11 0.57 -13.24
N ALA A 18 8.97 0.59 -12.23
CA ALA A 18 9.11 -0.49 -11.28
C ALA A 18 7.73 -0.66 -10.62
N LEU A 19 6.98 -1.68 -11.07
CA LEU A 19 5.82 -2.15 -10.33
C LEU A 19 6.35 -2.57 -8.96
N PRO A 20 5.78 -2.07 -7.86
CA PRO A 20 6.18 -2.52 -6.53
C PRO A 20 6.09 -4.04 -6.51
N ALA A 21 7.17 -4.69 -6.10
CA ALA A 21 7.16 -6.12 -5.86
C ALA A 21 6.07 -6.37 -4.81
N VAL A 22 5.00 -7.04 -5.21
CA VAL A 22 3.90 -7.40 -4.31
C VAL A 22 4.49 -8.38 -3.31
N ALA A 23 4.89 -7.87 -2.14
CA ALA A 23 5.27 -8.72 -1.02
C ALA A 23 4.10 -9.68 -0.76
N ASN A 24 4.41 -10.95 -0.49
CA ASN A 24 3.48 -12.08 -0.40
C ASN A 24 2.45 -11.88 0.74
N HIS A 25 1.44 -11.06 0.51
CA HIS A 25 0.30 -10.98 1.40
C HIS A 25 -0.86 -11.75 0.76
N THR A 26 -1.16 -12.90 1.33
CA THR A 26 -2.35 -13.67 1.01
C THR A 26 -3.53 -13.01 1.72
N GLY A 27 -4.23 -12.14 1.02
CA GLY A 27 -5.54 -11.67 1.48
C GLY A 27 -6.57 -12.79 1.41
N PRO A 28 -7.79 -12.56 1.92
CA PRO A 28 -8.86 -13.54 1.91
C PRO A 28 -9.09 -14.02 0.47
N GLN A 29 -9.15 -15.35 0.35
CA GLN A 29 -9.60 -16.01 -0.86
C GLN A 29 -11.11 -16.01 -0.84
N ASP A 30 -11.69 -15.83 -2.00
CA ASP A 30 -13.11 -15.85 -2.20
C ASP A 30 -13.48 -16.89 -3.25
N GLY A 31 -14.65 -17.45 -3.15
CA GLY A 31 -15.17 -18.44 -4.08
C GLY A 31 -15.73 -17.80 -5.34
N ASN A 32 -16.31 -18.63 -6.22
CA ASN A 32 -17.15 -18.17 -7.31
C ASN A 32 -18.59 -18.39 -6.84
N ASP A 33 -19.07 -17.52 -5.99
CA ASP A 33 -20.35 -17.66 -5.28
C ASP A 33 -21.31 -16.49 -5.56
N THR A 34 -20.83 -15.46 -6.23
CA THR A 34 -21.64 -14.31 -6.63
C THR A 34 -21.69 -14.18 -8.15
N GLU A 35 -22.88 -13.92 -8.67
CA GLU A 35 -23.04 -13.67 -10.10
C GLU A 35 -22.54 -12.27 -10.46
N GLY A 36 -22.08 -12.11 -11.71
CA GLY A 36 -21.77 -10.81 -12.26
C GLY A 36 -20.30 -10.56 -12.58
N LEU A 37 -20.00 -9.32 -13.01
CA LEU A 37 -18.66 -8.96 -13.50
C LEU A 37 -17.65 -8.73 -12.38
N LEU A 38 -18.10 -8.42 -11.18
CA LEU A 38 -17.26 -8.04 -10.06
C LEU A 38 -17.19 -9.11 -8.97
N ASP A 39 -17.57 -10.34 -9.28
CA ASP A 39 -17.34 -11.50 -8.43
C ASP A 39 -15.86 -11.58 -8.07
N LEU A 40 -15.55 -11.44 -6.78
CA LEU A 40 -14.21 -11.38 -6.23
C LEU A 40 -13.60 -12.80 -6.26
N ARG A 41 -12.35 -12.88 -6.53
CA ARG A 41 -11.54 -14.08 -6.36
C ARG A 41 -10.65 -13.98 -5.15
N THR A 42 -10.13 -12.79 -4.90
CA THR A 42 -9.28 -12.47 -3.75
C THR A 42 -9.09 -10.97 -3.67
N VAL A 43 -8.90 -10.48 -2.47
CA VAL A 43 -8.43 -9.13 -2.21
C VAL A 43 -7.10 -9.21 -1.47
N ARG A 44 -6.10 -8.47 -1.94
CA ARG A 44 -4.78 -8.44 -1.32
C ARG A 44 -4.50 -7.06 -0.77
N LEU A 45 -3.95 -7.02 0.43
CA LEU A 45 -3.42 -5.80 1.02
C LEU A 45 -1.88 -5.84 0.96
N GLY A 46 -1.29 -4.85 0.33
CA GLY A 46 0.15 -4.60 0.36
C GLY A 46 0.49 -3.62 1.49
N HIS A 47 1.52 -3.96 2.28
CA HIS A 47 1.96 -3.20 3.46
C HIS A 47 2.99 -2.11 3.14
N GLU A 48 3.31 -1.94 1.89
CA GLU A 48 4.15 -0.81 1.48
C GLU A 48 3.45 0.50 1.85
N ARG A 49 4.20 1.51 2.23
CA ARG A 49 3.62 2.84 2.49
C ARG A 49 3.53 3.60 1.18
N PRO A 50 2.32 3.80 0.61
CA PRO A 50 0.97 3.63 1.19
C PRO A 50 0.48 2.17 1.24
N LEU A 51 -0.56 1.89 2.06
CA LEU A 51 -1.33 0.64 1.98
C LEU A 51 -2.00 0.54 0.61
N VAL A 52 -1.94 -0.63 -0.01
CA VAL A 52 -2.52 -0.85 -1.34
C VAL A 52 -3.44 -2.05 -1.32
N TRP A 53 -4.74 -1.81 -1.44
CA TRP A 53 -5.70 -2.88 -1.71
C TRP A 53 -5.76 -3.17 -3.19
N THR A 54 -5.61 -4.45 -3.54
CA THR A 54 -5.73 -4.95 -4.90
C THR A 54 -6.86 -5.97 -4.96
N PHE A 55 -7.87 -5.65 -5.75
CA PHE A 55 -9.03 -6.50 -6.02
C PHE A 55 -8.79 -7.34 -7.26
N PHE A 56 -8.99 -8.64 -7.17
CA PHE A 56 -8.96 -9.56 -8.30
C PHE A 56 -10.35 -10.18 -8.48
N THR A 57 -10.91 -10.06 -9.66
CA THR A 57 -12.22 -10.63 -10.00
C THR A 57 -12.08 -11.91 -10.80
N ILE A 58 -13.11 -12.74 -10.78
CA ILE A 58 -13.18 -13.96 -11.59
C ILE A 58 -13.37 -13.60 -13.06
N ALA A 59 -14.33 -12.73 -13.36
CA ALA A 59 -14.58 -12.28 -14.72
C ALA A 59 -13.63 -11.16 -15.19
N ARG A 60 -13.48 -11.04 -16.50
CA ARG A 60 -12.82 -9.87 -17.11
C ARG A 60 -13.83 -8.74 -17.25
N TRP A 61 -13.42 -7.53 -16.93
CA TRP A 61 -14.25 -6.34 -17.04
C TRP A 61 -13.47 -5.12 -17.53
N ARG A 62 -14.19 -4.09 -17.93
CA ARG A 62 -13.66 -2.78 -18.31
C ARG A 62 -14.34 -1.69 -17.51
N PRO A 63 -13.69 -0.54 -17.20
CA PRO A 63 -14.31 0.54 -16.44
C PRO A 63 -15.68 0.99 -17.01
N ARG A 64 -15.83 1.03 -18.34
CA ARG A 64 -17.11 1.39 -18.98
C ARG A 64 -18.24 0.41 -18.66
N GLN A 65 -17.96 -0.86 -18.44
CA GLN A 65 -18.99 -1.87 -18.17
C GLN A 65 -19.56 -1.76 -16.77
N ILE A 66 -18.79 -1.18 -15.85
CA ILE A 66 -19.17 -0.99 -14.43
C ILE A 66 -19.49 0.48 -14.10
N TYR A 67 -19.50 1.36 -15.09
CA TYR A 67 -19.81 2.77 -14.89
C TYR A 67 -21.21 2.92 -14.32
N ASP A 68 -21.32 3.64 -13.18
CA ASP A 68 -22.55 3.87 -12.40
C ASP A 68 -23.29 2.60 -11.93
N ARG A 69 -22.69 1.43 -12.04
CA ARG A 69 -23.31 0.16 -11.65
C ARG A 69 -22.38 -0.84 -10.98
N GLY A 70 -21.11 -0.48 -10.81
CA GLY A 70 -20.12 -1.34 -10.16
C GLY A 70 -19.16 -0.56 -9.27
N TYR A 71 -18.92 -1.10 -8.07
CA TYR A 71 -18.10 -0.48 -7.03
C TYR A 71 -17.26 -1.56 -6.34
N PHE A 72 -16.06 -1.18 -5.89
CA PHE A 72 -15.33 -1.91 -4.86
C PHE A 72 -15.30 -1.05 -3.60
N VAL A 73 -15.44 -1.68 -2.47
CA VAL A 73 -15.51 -1.04 -1.16
C VAL A 73 -14.49 -1.70 -0.24
N VAL A 74 -13.76 -0.93 0.57
CA VAL A 74 -13.05 -1.43 1.73
C VAL A 74 -13.62 -0.76 2.97
N GLU A 75 -14.07 -1.55 3.90
CA GLU A 75 -14.52 -1.14 5.23
C GLU A 75 -13.35 -1.23 6.19
N LEU A 76 -13.13 -0.22 7.01
CA LEU A 76 -12.01 -0.12 7.94
C LEU A 76 -12.52 0.20 9.35
N ASP A 77 -12.19 -0.67 10.31
CA ASP A 77 -12.25 -0.38 11.73
C ASP A 77 -10.82 -0.10 12.21
N THR A 78 -10.58 1.14 12.59
CA THR A 78 -9.27 1.62 13.07
C THR A 78 -9.22 1.76 14.59
N ARG A 79 -10.34 1.52 15.27
CA ARG A 79 -10.46 1.63 16.73
C ARG A 79 -10.54 0.27 17.42
N GLY A 80 -10.83 -0.81 16.68
CA GLY A 80 -11.02 -2.16 17.22
C GLY A 80 -12.30 -2.27 18.05
N ASP A 81 -13.28 -1.42 17.78
CA ASP A 81 -14.65 -1.58 18.18
C ASP A 81 -15.44 -2.15 16.97
N PRO A 82 -16.62 -2.73 17.14
CA PRO A 82 -17.32 -3.37 16.03
C PRO A 82 -17.89 -2.39 14.99
N SER A 83 -17.53 -1.11 15.04
CA SER A 83 -18.01 -0.08 14.11
C SER A 83 -17.00 0.25 13.02
N ILE A 84 -17.49 0.51 11.82
CA ILE A 84 -16.66 0.95 10.71
C ILE A 84 -16.38 2.45 10.84
N ASP A 85 -15.11 2.84 10.84
CA ASP A 85 -14.66 4.23 10.93
C ASP A 85 -14.51 4.90 9.57
N TYR A 86 -14.03 4.12 8.59
CA TYR A 86 -13.75 4.62 7.25
C TYR A 86 -14.23 3.64 6.20
N VAL A 87 -14.56 4.21 5.05
CA VAL A 87 -14.90 3.46 3.83
C VAL A 87 -14.04 3.99 2.69
N VAL A 88 -13.31 3.09 2.04
CA VAL A 88 -12.66 3.36 0.76
C VAL A 88 -13.62 2.92 -0.34
N LEU A 89 -13.99 3.84 -1.21
CA LEU A 89 -14.84 3.57 -2.35
C LEU A 89 -14.02 3.69 -3.63
N LEU A 90 -14.00 2.61 -4.43
CA LEU A 90 -13.38 2.58 -5.74
C LEU A 90 -14.47 2.38 -6.80
N ARG A 91 -14.65 3.36 -7.66
CA ARG A 91 -15.66 3.37 -8.71
C ARG A 91 -15.08 3.70 -10.07
N SER A 92 -15.80 3.33 -11.12
CA SER A 92 -15.44 3.75 -12.46
C SER A 92 -15.95 5.16 -12.75
N ARG A 93 -15.10 5.96 -13.38
CA ARG A 93 -15.46 7.23 -14.01
C ARG A 93 -15.08 7.17 -15.48
N ARG A 94 -16.05 6.79 -16.32
CA ARG A 94 -15.85 6.58 -17.77
C ARG A 94 -14.84 5.47 -18.07
N GLN A 95 -13.55 5.79 -18.24
CA GLN A 95 -12.48 4.83 -18.57
C GLN A 95 -11.47 4.67 -17.44
N GLU A 96 -11.57 5.47 -16.40
CA GLU A 96 -10.64 5.55 -15.28
C GLU A 96 -11.29 5.00 -14.02
N MET A 97 -10.48 4.60 -13.06
CA MET A 97 -10.92 4.28 -11.72
C MET A 97 -10.74 5.51 -10.82
N LEU A 98 -11.69 5.76 -9.95
CA LEU A 98 -11.66 6.85 -8.98
C LEU A 98 -11.79 6.26 -7.58
N GLY A 99 -10.73 6.39 -6.79
CA GLY A 99 -10.71 6.05 -5.38
C GLY A 99 -11.05 7.26 -4.51
N THR A 100 -11.90 7.07 -3.50
CA THR A 100 -12.21 8.08 -2.49
C THR A 100 -12.20 7.46 -1.11
N LEU A 101 -11.77 8.24 -0.11
CA LEU A 101 -11.84 7.88 1.31
C LEU A 101 -12.98 8.66 1.96
N HIS A 102 -13.85 7.95 2.65
CA HIS A 102 -14.94 8.50 3.41
C HIS A 102 -14.76 8.18 4.89
N ARG A 103 -15.09 9.13 5.75
CA ARG A 103 -15.22 8.92 7.19
C ARG A 103 -16.67 8.63 7.53
N VAL A 104 -16.91 7.61 8.32
CA VAL A 104 -18.24 7.31 8.87
C VAL A 104 -18.46 8.19 10.10
N LEU A 105 -19.55 8.93 10.11
CA LEU A 105 -19.94 9.81 11.21
C LEU A 105 -20.80 9.05 12.22
N ALA A 106 -21.00 9.64 13.40
CA ALA A 106 -21.75 9.02 14.48
C ALA A 106 -23.22 8.70 14.13
N ASP A 107 -23.78 9.40 13.17
CA ASP A 107 -25.13 9.17 12.63
C ASP A 107 -25.17 8.12 11.52
N GLY A 108 -24.03 7.47 11.21
CA GLY A 108 -23.87 6.50 10.13
C GLY A 108 -23.72 7.12 8.73
N THR A 109 -23.80 8.43 8.59
CA THR A 109 -23.55 9.09 7.31
C THR A 109 -22.05 9.07 6.95
N GLN A 110 -21.75 9.20 5.65
CA GLN A 110 -20.37 9.16 5.15
C GLN A 110 -19.98 10.51 4.57
N ALA A 111 -18.83 11.04 5.00
CA ALA A 111 -18.26 12.27 4.45
C ALA A 111 -16.97 11.96 3.66
N GLU A 112 -16.91 12.34 2.39
CA GLU A 112 -15.67 12.23 1.61
C GLU A 112 -14.61 13.16 2.21
N ILE A 113 -13.47 12.59 2.57
CA ILE A 113 -12.34 13.32 3.19
C ILE A 113 -11.09 13.35 2.31
N ALA A 114 -10.97 12.47 1.32
CA ALA A 114 -9.86 12.46 0.40
C ALA A 114 -10.15 11.75 -0.91
N LYS A 115 -9.45 12.17 -1.98
CA LYS A 115 -9.25 11.39 -3.19
C LYS A 115 -8.00 10.53 -3.05
N LEU A 116 -8.07 9.32 -3.58
CA LEU A 116 -7.02 8.32 -3.49
C LEU A 116 -6.45 8.01 -4.87
N GLN A 117 -5.18 7.60 -4.90
CA GLN A 117 -4.62 7.02 -6.11
C GLN A 117 -5.26 5.67 -6.35
N SER A 118 -5.67 5.42 -7.58
CA SER A 118 -6.35 4.19 -7.95
C SER A 118 -6.24 3.99 -9.45
N ASP A 119 -6.20 2.75 -9.87
CA ASP A 119 -6.22 2.42 -11.30
C ASP A 119 -6.70 0.98 -11.50
N LYS A 120 -6.92 0.64 -12.77
CA LYS A 120 -7.19 -0.70 -13.24
C LYS A 120 -5.99 -1.24 -13.99
N PHE A 121 -5.53 -2.43 -13.63
CA PHE A 121 -4.48 -3.11 -14.39
C PHE A 121 -4.94 -4.48 -14.87
N GLY A 122 -4.46 -4.87 -16.05
CA GLY A 122 -4.88 -6.11 -16.68
C GLY A 122 -6.38 -6.19 -16.95
N GLY A 123 -6.88 -7.40 -17.12
CA GLY A 123 -8.30 -7.65 -17.45
C GLY A 123 -9.24 -7.79 -16.25
N ARG A 124 -8.70 -8.11 -15.06
CA ARG A 124 -9.47 -8.59 -13.91
C ARG A 124 -9.14 -7.88 -12.60
N SER A 125 -8.34 -6.84 -12.61
CA SER A 125 -7.82 -6.27 -11.36
C SER A 125 -7.93 -4.76 -11.32
N ALA A 126 -8.16 -4.24 -10.13
CA ALA A 126 -8.06 -2.82 -9.82
C ALA A 126 -7.38 -2.66 -8.47
N TRP A 127 -6.83 -1.49 -8.22
CA TRP A 127 -6.17 -1.18 -6.96
C TRP A 127 -6.50 0.22 -6.48
N VAL A 128 -6.36 0.43 -5.18
CA VAL A 128 -6.45 1.73 -4.53
C VAL A 128 -5.40 1.84 -3.44
N ALA A 129 -4.74 3.00 -3.35
CA ALA A 129 -3.69 3.27 -2.39
C ALA A 129 -4.14 4.30 -1.34
N LEU A 130 -3.89 3.99 -0.07
CA LEU A 130 -4.28 4.81 1.08
C LEU A 130 -3.08 5.09 1.99
N GLY A 131 -2.72 6.36 2.13
CA GLY A 131 -1.70 6.76 3.09
C GLY A 131 -2.19 6.64 4.54
N LEU A 132 -1.48 5.91 5.39
CA LEU A 132 -1.81 5.68 6.80
C LEU A 132 -2.09 6.96 7.61
N ARG A 133 -1.43 8.06 7.27
CA ARG A 133 -1.64 9.36 7.93
C ARG A 133 -3.06 9.90 7.79
N ARG A 134 -3.85 9.39 6.86
CA ARG A 134 -5.24 9.79 6.65
C ARG A 134 -6.22 9.00 7.51
N LEU A 135 -5.81 7.83 7.93
CA LEU A 135 -6.48 7.06 8.96
C LEU A 135 -5.95 7.61 10.28
N LEU A 136 -6.77 8.20 11.10
CA LEU A 136 -6.38 8.70 12.43
C LEU A 136 -6.04 7.53 13.38
N ILE A 137 -5.24 6.59 12.89
CA ILE A 137 -4.72 5.49 13.68
C ILE A 137 -3.74 6.09 14.68
N GLY A 138 -4.07 5.99 15.96
CA GLY A 138 -3.21 6.49 17.01
C GLY A 138 -1.83 5.82 17.01
N PRO A 139 -0.78 6.51 17.50
CA PRO A 139 0.60 6.02 17.45
C PRO A 139 0.83 4.71 18.22
N HIS A 140 -0.13 4.31 19.07
CA HIS A 140 -0.04 3.10 19.89
C HIS A 140 -0.86 1.92 19.36
N ARG A 141 -1.49 2.05 18.18
CA ARG A 141 -2.22 0.94 17.58
C ARG A 141 -1.32 0.16 16.65
N ALA A 142 -1.16 -1.11 16.98
CA ALA A 142 -0.38 -2.06 16.21
C ALA A 142 -1.18 -2.71 15.07
N SER A 143 -2.51 -2.55 15.05
CA SER A 143 -3.38 -3.19 14.05
C SER A 143 -4.62 -2.37 13.72
N PHE A 144 -5.25 -2.71 12.61
CA PHE A 144 -6.58 -2.30 12.21
C PHE A 144 -7.32 -3.49 11.60
N PHE A 145 -8.64 -3.39 11.46
CA PHE A 145 -9.45 -4.44 10.86
C PHE A 145 -10.06 -3.96 9.55
N TRP A 146 -10.21 -4.87 8.59
CA TRP A 146 -10.78 -4.54 7.30
C TRP A 146 -11.56 -5.68 6.67
N ALA A 147 -12.51 -5.33 5.81
CA ALA A 147 -13.12 -6.22 4.84
C ALA A 147 -13.25 -5.49 3.51
N ALA A 148 -13.36 -6.25 2.45
CA ALA A 148 -13.61 -5.70 1.13
C ALA A 148 -14.88 -6.29 0.55
N SER A 149 -15.58 -5.51 -0.29
CA SER A 149 -16.75 -5.96 -1.01
C SER A 149 -16.72 -5.45 -2.44
N SER A 150 -17.38 -6.15 -3.32
CA SER A 150 -17.80 -5.65 -4.61
C SER A 150 -19.31 -5.54 -4.68
N LEU A 151 -19.79 -4.53 -5.40
CA LEU A 151 -21.21 -4.34 -5.68
C LEU A 151 -21.37 -4.20 -7.19
N TYR A 152 -22.31 -4.93 -7.76
CA TYR A 152 -22.57 -4.85 -9.18
C TYR A 152 -24.06 -4.99 -9.50
N THR A 153 -24.54 -4.18 -10.43
CA THR A 153 -25.89 -4.27 -11.00
C THR A 153 -25.78 -4.34 -12.51
N GLY A 154 -26.32 -5.37 -13.12
CA GLY A 154 -26.20 -5.57 -14.57
C GLY A 154 -26.86 -6.85 -15.07
N THR A 155 -26.44 -7.34 -16.22
CA THR A 155 -27.13 -8.40 -16.95
C THR A 155 -27.34 -9.68 -16.15
N GLN A 156 -26.38 -10.08 -15.32
CA GLN A 156 -26.47 -11.27 -14.47
C GLN A 156 -26.91 -10.94 -13.02
N CYS A 157 -26.98 -9.63 -12.72
CA CYS A 157 -27.36 -9.10 -11.41
C CYS A 157 -28.48 -8.06 -11.60
N PRO A 158 -29.73 -8.47 -11.85
CA PRO A 158 -30.85 -7.55 -12.05
C PRO A 158 -31.17 -6.73 -10.79
N THR A 159 -30.90 -7.31 -9.62
CA THR A 159 -30.73 -6.59 -8.35
C THR A 159 -29.24 -6.46 -8.06
N THR A 160 -28.86 -5.67 -7.08
CA THR A 160 -27.43 -5.54 -6.72
C THR A 160 -26.89 -6.85 -6.18
N CYS A 161 -25.94 -7.44 -6.88
CA CYS A 161 -25.11 -8.52 -6.34
C CYS A 161 -24.04 -7.89 -5.47
N ILE A 162 -23.89 -8.42 -4.28
CA ILE A 162 -22.86 -8.01 -3.31
C ILE A 162 -22.01 -9.23 -3.04
N ASP A 163 -20.72 -9.07 -3.16
CA ASP A 163 -19.74 -10.07 -2.88
C ASP A 163 -18.75 -9.53 -1.85
N ARG A 164 -18.30 -10.35 -0.89
CA ARG A 164 -17.54 -9.89 0.27
C ARG A 164 -16.38 -10.81 0.58
N ALA A 165 -15.24 -10.25 0.78
CA ALA A 165 -14.02 -10.94 1.17
C ALA A 165 -13.42 -10.32 2.46
N PRO A 166 -13.38 -11.03 3.61
CA PRO A 166 -13.94 -12.38 3.80
C PRO A 166 -15.48 -12.36 3.88
N ASP A 167 -16.13 -13.48 3.60
CA ASP A 167 -17.59 -13.63 3.67
C ASP A 167 -18.18 -13.20 5.02
N GLN A 168 -17.42 -13.38 6.07
CA GLN A 168 -17.81 -13.02 7.44
C GLN A 168 -16.66 -12.37 8.20
N GLY A 169 -17.02 -11.40 9.04
CA GLY A 169 -16.08 -10.72 9.92
C GLY A 169 -15.17 -9.73 9.19
N LEU A 170 -14.06 -9.44 9.82
CA LEU A 170 -13.01 -8.55 9.35
C LEU A 170 -11.65 -9.25 9.45
N VAL A 171 -10.74 -8.92 8.56
CA VAL A 171 -9.34 -9.34 8.64
C VAL A 171 -8.60 -8.38 9.57
N GLU A 172 -7.90 -8.90 10.55
CA GLU A 172 -6.96 -8.11 11.34
C GLU A 172 -5.66 -7.93 10.57
N GLU A 173 -5.19 -6.70 10.51
CA GLU A 173 -3.95 -6.34 9.84
C GLU A 173 -3.01 -5.67 10.82
N LEU A 174 -1.84 -6.28 10.99
CA LEU A 174 -0.79 -5.76 11.86
C LEU A 174 -0.02 -4.65 11.13
N LEU A 175 0.07 -3.50 11.75
CA LEU A 175 0.97 -2.43 11.30
C LEU A 175 2.36 -2.76 11.84
N GLU A 176 3.30 -3.11 10.99
CA GLU A 176 4.69 -3.29 11.41
C GLU A 176 5.17 -2.00 12.09
N GLU A 177 5.59 -2.11 13.33
CA GLU A 177 6.35 -1.04 13.97
C GLU A 177 7.61 -0.80 13.11
N PRO A 178 7.98 0.47 12.84
CA PRO A 178 9.25 0.74 12.20
C PRO A 178 10.34 0.10 13.05
N VAL A 179 11.02 -0.90 12.49
CA VAL A 179 12.17 -1.53 13.16
C VAL A 179 13.08 -0.41 13.65
N PRO A 180 13.32 -0.30 14.98
CA PRO A 180 14.15 0.79 15.50
C PRO A 180 15.45 0.79 14.73
N SER A 181 15.80 1.94 14.16
CA SER A 181 17.06 2.11 13.44
C SER A 181 18.18 1.61 14.33
N PRO A 182 19.08 0.73 13.84
CA PRO A 182 20.13 0.20 14.67
C PRO A 182 20.84 1.36 15.35
N THR A 183 20.84 1.36 16.69
CA THR A 183 21.56 2.34 17.48
C THR A 183 23.01 2.36 16.96
N PRO A 184 23.55 3.51 16.55
CA PRO A 184 24.91 3.55 16.04
C PRO A 184 25.82 2.91 17.07
N SER A 185 26.56 1.88 16.63
CA SER A 185 27.55 1.20 17.47
C SER A 185 28.47 2.27 18.06
N PRO A 186 28.75 2.25 19.37
CA PRO A 186 29.63 3.24 19.96
C PRO A 186 30.95 3.23 19.19
N SER A 187 31.35 4.42 18.74
CA SER A 187 32.65 4.61 18.06
C SER A 187 33.76 4.05 18.94
N PRO A 188 34.67 3.24 18.40
CA PRO A 188 35.75 2.67 19.22
C PRO A 188 36.50 3.79 19.93
N THR A 189 36.51 3.73 21.25
CA THR A 189 37.32 4.63 22.09
C THR A 189 38.75 4.61 21.59
N PRO A 190 39.36 5.75 21.29
CA PRO A 190 40.74 5.76 20.84
C PRO A 190 41.62 5.09 21.88
N SER A 191 42.38 4.11 21.43
CA SER A 191 43.37 3.43 22.26
C SER A 191 44.34 4.42 22.87
N PRO A 192 44.66 4.35 24.17
CA PRO A 192 45.59 5.29 24.78
C PRO A 192 46.94 5.21 24.06
N SER A 193 47.42 6.39 23.64
CA SER A 193 48.74 6.53 23.03
C SER A 193 49.83 6.00 23.97
N PRO A 194 50.80 5.20 23.48
CA PRO A 194 51.88 4.72 24.33
C PRO A 194 52.62 5.88 24.95
N SER A 195 52.77 5.83 26.28
CA SER A 195 53.57 6.80 27.08
C SER A 195 55.01 6.81 26.61
N PRO A 196 55.64 7.95 26.42
CA PRO A 196 57.05 8.02 26.00
C PRO A 196 57.96 7.31 27.01
N SER A 197 58.70 6.32 26.52
CA SER A 197 59.72 5.57 27.28
C SER A 197 60.79 6.55 27.77
N GLN A 198 60.96 6.64 29.08
CA GLN A 198 62.03 7.46 29.66
C GLN A 198 63.40 6.94 29.21
N SER A 199 64.20 7.81 28.60
CA SER A 199 65.58 7.57 28.21
C SER A 199 66.44 7.38 29.46
N PRO A 200 67.33 6.37 29.52
CA PRO A 200 68.18 6.17 30.69
C PRO A 200 69.18 7.32 30.85
N SER A 201 69.25 7.84 32.10
CA SER A 201 70.15 8.90 32.53
C SER A 201 71.61 8.41 32.49
N ALA A 202 72.45 9.15 31.78
CA ALA A 202 73.87 8.85 31.67
C ALA A 202 74.56 9.02 33.04
N THR A 203 75.28 7.97 33.47
CA THR A 203 76.13 7.95 34.67
C THR A 203 77.42 8.80 34.46
N PRO A 204 77.78 9.74 35.37
CA PRO A 204 79.04 10.48 35.23
C PRO A 204 80.25 9.58 35.54
N THR A 205 81.15 9.51 34.61
CA THR A 205 82.47 8.88 34.77
C THR A 205 83.37 9.81 35.50
N THR A 206 83.78 9.46 36.72
CA THR A 206 84.90 10.12 37.45
C THR A 206 86.20 9.46 37.03
N THR A 207 87.16 10.25 36.56
CA THR A 207 88.55 9.83 36.27
C THR A 207 89.46 10.46 37.31
N PRO A 208 90.54 9.73 37.80
CA PRO A 208 91.50 10.19 38.81
C PRO A 208 92.54 11.19 38.34
#